data_e6700fa56ff84bfc17dbee8d52457e4d
#
_entry.id   e6700fa56ff84bfc17dbee8d52457e4d
#
_cell.length_a   1.000
_cell.length_b   1.000
_cell.length_c   1.000
_cell.angle_alpha   90.00
_cell.angle_beta   90.00
_cell.angle_gamma   90.00
#
_symmetry.space_group_name_H-M   'P 1'
#
loop_
_entity.id
_entity.type
_entity.pdbx_description
1 polymer ?
#
loop_
_entity_poly.entity_id
_entity_poly.type
_entity_poly.pdbx_seq_one_letter_code
_entity_poly.pdbx_strand_id
1 'polypeptide(L)'
;NSPYGYPGRHWELDKSGQPTNKVLDNRRLAEFITPIPKPKKRKKSKQQEIVFDEGSGLSTAAQKYDPTPIINEIRRLVDDWRSWPNPSDWKVTPETQRLLQHWRNHDFQNLRPFFCQIEAVETAIWLSEVAPQLGKSGAKFLEHLENANGEANPELTRLALKLAPGAGKTTVMASLIA
;
A
#
# COMPACT_ATOMS: atom_id res chain seq x y z
N ASN A 1 8.17 -7.51 18.05
CA ASN A 1 7.01 -6.69 17.68
C ASN A 1 5.72 -7.44 18.01
N SER A 2 4.76 -6.75 18.60
CA SER A 2 3.40 -7.27 18.74
C SER A 2 2.69 -7.21 17.37
N PRO A 3 1.89 -8.21 16.99
CA PRO A 3 1.09 -8.14 15.76
C PRO A 3 0.02 -7.05 15.80
N TYR A 4 -0.26 -6.51 16.97
CA TYR A 4 -1.27 -5.47 17.22
C TYR A 4 -0.70 -4.06 17.28
N GLY A 5 0.62 -3.91 17.28
CA GLY A 5 1.30 -2.63 17.39
C GLY A 5 2.09 -2.28 16.14
N TYR A 6 2.46 -0.99 16.03
CA TYR A 6 3.32 -0.50 14.95
C TYR A 6 4.64 -1.30 14.91
N PRO A 7 5.06 -1.78 13.74
CA PRO A 7 6.26 -2.61 13.59
C PRO A 7 7.53 -1.76 13.57
N GLY A 8 7.88 -1.15 14.70
CA GLY A 8 9.03 -0.23 14.83
C GLY A 8 10.39 -0.92 14.82
N ARG A 9 10.46 -2.27 14.78
CA ARG A 9 11.72 -3.01 14.78
C ARG A 9 11.67 -4.18 13.82
N HIS A 10 12.82 -4.53 13.25
CA HIS A 10 12.94 -5.73 12.44
C HIS A 10 14.35 -6.30 12.46
N TRP A 11 14.47 -7.58 12.12
CA TRP A 11 15.77 -8.20 11.88
C TRP A 11 16.36 -7.70 10.57
N GLU A 12 17.63 -7.30 10.59
CA GLU A 12 18.39 -7.13 9.36
C GLU A 12 18.48 -8.46 8.63
N LEU A 13 18.27 -8.47 7.33
CA LEU A 13 18.40 -9.67 6.50
C LEU A 13 19.70 -9.62 5.70
N ASP A 14 20.32 -10.75 5.51
CA ASP A 14 21.44 -10.92 4.60
C ASP A 14 20.96 -10.96 3.12
N LYS A 15 21.92 -11.10 2.20
CA LYS A 15 21.64 -11.17 0.75
C LYS A 15 20.80 -12.37 0.35
N SER A 16 20.72 -13.41 1.19
CA SER A 16 19.92 -14.61 0.99
C SER A 16 18.54 -14.52 1.60
N GLY A 17 18.23 -13.39 2.29
CA GLY A 17 16.96 -13.14 2.97
C GLY A 17 16.88 -13.78 4.36
N GLN A 18 18.00 -14.28 4.90
CA GLN A 18 18.05 -14.86 6.25
C GLN A 18 18.31 -13.75 7.29
N PRO A 19 17.69 -13.84 8.48
CA PRO A 19 17.93 -12.87 9.53
C PRO A 19 19.38 -12.94 10.04
N THR A 20 19.99 -11.76 10.13
CA THR A 20 21.27 -11.59 10.83
C THR A 20 21.00 -11.47 12.35
N ASN A 21 22.06 -11.43 13.16
CA ASN A 21 21.92 -11.21 14.60
C ASN A 21 21.69 -9.74 14.98
N LYS A 22 21.39 -8.88 14.02
CA LYS A 22 21.21 -7.44 14.23
C LYS A 22 19.75 -7.05 14.10
N VAL A 23 19.24 -6.32 15.10
CA VAL A 23 17.91 -5.71 15.11
C VAL A 23 18.04 -4.24 14.73
N LEU A 24 17.23 -3.79 13.79
CA LEU A 24 17.11 -2.40 13.39
C LEU A 24 15.90 -1.76 14.07
N ASP A 25 16.09 -0.56 14.66
CA ASP A 25 15.04 0.19 15.36
C ASP A 25 14.28 1.12 14.40
N ASN A 26 13.82 0.56 13.30
CA ASN A 26 12.95 1.23 12.33
C ASN A 26 12.00 0.22 11.70
N ARG A 27 10.99 0.74 11.00
CA ARG A 27 10.08 -0.10 10.21
C ARG A 27 10.80 -0.64 8.99
N ARG A 28 10.61 -1.94 8.72
CA ARG A 28 11.13 -2.55 7.49
C ARG A 28 10.41 -1.96 6.27
N LEU A 29 11.20 -1.48 5.32
CA LEU A 29 10.69 -1.03 4.03
C LEU A 29 10.20 -2.22 3.20
N ALA A 30 9.30 -1.96 2.28
CA ALA A 30 8.98 -2.93 1.22
C ALA A 30 10.22 -3.08 0.34
N GLU A 31 10.60 -4.33 0.09
CA GLU A 31 11.71 -4.70 -0.77
C GLU A 31 11.19 -5.57 -1.90
N PHE A 32 11.74 -5.38 -3.07
CA PHE A 32 11.38 -6.18 -4.21
C PHE A 32 12.08 -7.54 -4.10
N ILE A 33 11.32 -8.57 -3.77
CA ILE A 33 11.87 -9.92 -3.55
C ILE A 33 11.70 -10.82 -4.77
N THR A 34 10.68 -10.60 -5.58
CA THR A 34 10.37 -11.47 -6.72
C THR A 34 10.01 -10.63 -7.94
N PRO A 35 10.66 -10.85 -9.11
CA PRO A 35 10.26 -10.18 -10.34
C PRO A 35 8.79 -10.50 -10.66
N ILE A 36 8.00 -9.48 -10.93
CA ILE A 36 6.65 -9.70 -11.49
C ILE A 36 6.85 -10.27 -12.90
N PRO A 37 6.36 -11.48 -13.21
CA PRO A 37 6.49 -12.04 -14.54
C PRO A 37 5.81 -11.11 -15.54
N LYS A 38 6.51 -10.81 -16.64
CA LYS A 38 5.88 -10.06 -17.74
C LYS A 38 4.64 -10.80 -18.22
N PRO A 39 3.51 -10.12 -18.45
CA PRO A 39 2.36 -10.73 -19.08
C PRO A 39 2.81 -11.31 -20.44
N LYS A 40 2.47 -12.56 -20.72
CA LYS A 40 2.77 -13.18 -22.02
C LYS A 40 2.10 -12.34 -23.10
N LYS A 41 2.87 -11.74 -24.02
CA LYS A 41 2.33 -10.97 -25.15
C LYS A 41 1.31 -11.85 -25.89
N ARG A 42 0.03 -11.49 -25.83
CA ARG A 42 -0.97 -12.06 -26.75
C ARG A 42 -0.58 -11.60 -28.15
N LYS A 43 -0.25 -12.53 -29.04
CA LYS A 43 -0.06 -12.25 -30.45
C LYS A 43 -1.35 -11.66 -31.01
N LYS A 44 -1.30 -10.39 -31.42
CA LYS A 44 -2.31 -9.54 -32.08
C LYS A 44 -2.99 -8.52 -31.16
N SER A 45 -2.34 -7.37 -31.03
CA SER A 45 -2.89 -6.05 -31.32
C SER A 45 -1.75 -5.05 -31.38
N LYS A 46 -1.80 -4.17 -32.38
CA LYS A 46 -0.90 -3.02 -32.52
C LYS A 46 -1.36 -1.98 -31.49
N GLN A 47 -0.96 -2.12 -30.25
CA GLN A 47 -1.07 -1.05 -29.25
C GLN A 47 0.34 -0.62 -28.85
N GLN A 48 0.56 0.68 -28.94
CA GLN A 48 1.81 1.32 -28.59
C GLN A 48 2.14 1.02 -27.12
N GLU A 49 3.31 0.47 -26.93
CA GLU A 49 3.93 0.24 -25.63
C GLU A 49 4.29 1.63 -25.05
N ILE A 50 3.54 2.10 -24.05
CA ILE A 50 3.91 3.32 -23.33
C ILE A 50 5.08 2.96 -22.43
N VAL A 51 6.23 3.50 -22.80
CA VAL A 51 7.49 3.37 -22.06
C VAL A 51 7.51 4.44 -20.99
N PHE A 52 7.50 4.06 -19.72
CA PHE A 52 7.89 4.95 -18.64
C PHE A 52 9.42 5.07 -18.68
N ASP A 53 9.89 6.16 -19.28
CA ASP A 53 11.31 6.53 -19.32
C ASP A 53 11.62 7.42 -18.12
N GLU A 54 12.11 6.85 -17.04
CA GLU A 54 12.89 7.60 -16.06
C GLU A 54 14.38 7.46 -16.42
N GLY A 55 14.79 8.19 -17.41
CA GLY A 55 16.14 8.78 -17.52
C GLY A 55 17.35 7.85 -17.66
N SER A 56 17.22 6.59 -18.07
CA SER A 56 18.39 5.82 -18.51
C SER A 56 18.00 4.82 -19.60
N GLY A 57 18.50 5.06 -20.80
CA GLY A 57 18.19 4.34 -22.05
C GLY A 57 18.48 2.84 -22.05
N LEU A 58 17.77 2.07 -21.24
CA LEU A 58 17.79 0.62 -21.24
C LEU A 58 16.55 0.10 -21.96
N SER A 59 16.76 -0.82 -22.88
CA SER A 59 15.76 -1.43 -23.73
C SER A 59 14.53 -1.92 -22.93
N THR A 60 13.33 -1.60 -23.42
CA THR A 60 12.00 -1.99 -22.89
C THR A 60 11.84 -3.48 -22.58
N ALA A 61 12.71 -4.34 -23.11
CA ALA A 61 12.69 -5.77 -22.83
C ALA A 61 13.22 -6.16 -21.43
N ALA A 62 13.92 -5.26 -20.74
CA ALA A 62 14.59 -5.51 -19.46
C ALA A 62 14.00 -4.73 -18.28
N GLN A 63 13.10 -3.78 -18.49
CA GLN A 63 12.49 -3.01 -17.41
C GLN A 63 11.56 -3.90 -16.57
N LYS A 64 12.03 -4.20 -15.38
CA LYS A 64 11.20 -4.78 -14.31
C LYS A 64 10.50 -3.63 -13.62
N TYR A 65 9.17 -3.62 -13.65
CA TYR A 65 8.40 -2.69 -12.85
C TYR A 65 8.63 -2.97 -11.36
N ASP A 66 9.21 -2.01 -10.65
CA ASP A 66 9.40 -2.06 -9.20
C ASP A 66 8.45 -1.09 -8.50
N PRO A 67 7.37 -1.59 -7.87
CA PRO A 67 6.42 -0.76 -7.15
C PRO A 67 6.90 -0.33 -5.75
N THR A 68 8.06 -0.79 -5.29
CA THR A 68 8.50 -0.60 -3.90
C THR A 68 8.70 0.86 -3.49
N PRO A 69 9.22 1.77 -4.34
CA PRO A 69 9.34 3.18 -3.98
C PRO A 69 7.98 3.81 -3.69
N ILE A 70 6.98 3.55 -4.54
CA ILE A 70 5.61 4.07 -4.39
C ILE A 70 4.95 3.49 -3.13
N ILE A 71 5.08 2.19 -2.91
CA ILE A 71 4.55 1.53 -1.70
C ILE A 71 5.14 2.15 -0.43
N ASN A 72 6.46 2.35 -0.39
CA ASN A 72 7.12 2.92 0.77
C ASN A 72 6.71 4.38 0.99
N GLU A 73 6.52 5.15 -0.07
CA GLU A 73 6.06 6.52 0.03
C GLU A 73 4.61 6.60 0.52
N ILE A 74 3.70 5.78 -0.01
CA ILE A 74 2.32 5.70 0.49
C ILE A 74 2.31 5.31 1.97
N ARG A 75 3.09 4.30 2.39
CA ARG A 75 3.21 3.91 3.80
C ARG A 75 3.64 5.06 4.69
N ARG A 76 4.65 5.81 4.28
CA ARG A 76 5.12 6.98 5.02
C ARG A 76 4.01 8.04 5.15
N LEU A 77 3.30 8.33 4.08
CA LEU A 77 2.22 9.32 4.09
C LEU A 77 1.01 8.88 4.92
N VAL A 78 0.68 7.59 4.89
CA VAL A 78 -0.35 7.01 5.77
C VAL A 78 0.07 7.05 7.23
N ASP A 79 1.35 6.79 7.54
CA ASP A 79 1.88 6.90 8.90
C ASP A 79 1.85 8.36 9.39
N ASP A 80 2.24 9.32 8.54
CA ASP A 80 2.16 10.75 8.84
C ASP A 80 0.70 11.16 9.10
N TRP A 81 -0.23 10.77 8.22
CA TRP A 81 -1.66 11.06 8.36
C TRP A 81 -2.27 10.41 9.61
N ARG A 82 -1.89 9.19 9.94
CA ARG A 82 -2.34 8.49 11.16
C ARG A 82 -1.95 9.26 12.42
N SER A 83 -0.84 9.99 12.39
CA SER A 83 -0.33 10.76 13.52
C SER A 83 -1.06 12.09 13.75
N TRP A 84 -1.96 12.53 12.84
CA TRP A 84 -2.70 13.77 13.00
C TRP A 84 -3.64 13.68 14.20
N PRO A 85 -3.47 14.59 15.18
CA PRO A 85 -4.13 14.45 16.48
C PRO A 85 -5.62 14.78 16.44
N ASN A 86 -6.03 15.67 15.51
CA ASN A 86 -7.40 16.14 15.44
C ASN A 86 -8.18 15.38 14.34
N PRO A 87 -9.23 14.62 14.71
CA PRO A 87 -10.04 13.89 13.74
C PRO A 87 -10.66 14.77 12.65
N SER A 88 -10.97 16.04 12.95
CA SER A 88 -11.53 16.98 11.98
C SER A 88 -10.58 17.30 10.83
N ASP A 89 -9.28 17.08 11.02
CA ASP A 89 -8.26 17.34 10.00
C ASP A 89 -7.96 16.12 9.10
N TRP A 90 -8.55 14.97 9.42
CA TRP A 90 -8.25 13.70 8.68
C TRP A 90 -8.73 13.71 7.23
N LYS A 91 -9.56 14.68 6.83
CA LYS A 91 -10.06 14.81 5.45
C LYS A 91 -10.81 13.57 4.95
N VAL A 92 -11.60 12.99 5.80
CA VAL A 92 -12.45 11.83 5.52
C VAL A 92 -13.90 12.15 5.77
N THR A 93 -14.81 11.32 5.27
CA THR A 93 -16.24 11.46 5.56
C THR A 93 -16.56 11.29 7.05
N PRO A 94 -17.67 11.84 7.57
CA PRO A 94 -18.05 11.65 8.98
C PRO A 94 -18.22 10.19 9.37
N GLU A 95 -18.67 9.35 8.47
CA GLU A 95 -18.83 7.90 8.65
C GLU A 95 -17.46 7.23 8.82
N THR A 96 -16.57 7.49 7.88
CA THR A 96 -15.18 6.99 7.94
C THR A 96 -14.46 7.49 9.20
N GLN A 97 -14.66 8.74 9.59
CA GLN A 97 -14.08 9.28 10.82
C GLN A 97 -14.53 8.51 12.05
N ARG A 98 -15.83 8.19 12.18
CA ARG A 98 -16.36 7.40 13.30
C ARG A 98 -15.78 5.98 13.33
N LEU A 99 -15.67 5.33 12.18
CA LEU A 99 -15.08 4.00 12.05
C LEU A 99 -13.60 4.01 12.45
N LEU A 100 -12.82 4.97 11.94
CA LEU A 100 -11.41 5.13 12.29
C LEU A 100 -11.21 5.38 13.80
N GLN A 101 -12.04 6.24 14.41
CA GLN A 101 -12.00 6.47 15.85
C GLN A 101 -12.31 5.19 16.62
N HIS A 102 -13.29 4.42 16.19
CA HIS A 102 -13.62 3.12 16.79
C HIS A 102 -12.44 2.15 16.67
N TRP A 103 -11.91 1.91 15.48
CA TRP A 103 -10.84 0.93 15.29
C TRP A 103 -9.53 1.29 16.00
N ARG A 104 -9.25 2.58 16.16
CA ARG A 104 -8.04 3.07 16.82
C ARG A 104 -8.12 3.07 18.34
N ASN A 105 -9.31 3.36 18.88
CA ASN A 105 -9.46 3.67 20.31
C ASN A 105 -10.33 2.66 21.09
N HIS A 106 -11.04 1.77 20.40
CA HIS A 106 -11.89 0.79 21.09
C HIS A 106 -11.05 -0.24 21.86
N ASP A 107 -11.45 -0.50 23.09
CA ASP A 107 -10.86 -1.56 23.91
C ASP A 107 -11.46 -2.91 23.52
N PHE A 108 -10.80 -3.62 22.61
CA PHE A 108 -11.22 -4.94 22.14
C PHE A 108 -10.90 -6.01 23.18
N GLN A 109 -11.91 -6.52 23.86
CA GLN A 109 -11.73 -7.53 24.92
C GLN A 109 -11.30 -8.90 24.40
N ASN A 110 -11.70 -9.30 23.18
CA ASN A 110 -11.44 -10.64 22.63
C ASN A 110 -10.70 -10.62 21.29
N LEU A 111 -11.33 -10.13 20.23
CA LEU A 111 -10.78 -10.13 18.88
C LEU A 111 -10.33 -8.71 18.50
N ARG A 112 -9.04 -8.47 18.69
CA ARG A 112 -8.43 -7.21 18.31
C ARG A 112 -7.90 -7.31 16.86
N PRO A 113 -8.14 -6.32 16.00
CA PRO A 113 -7.53 -6.30 14.67
C PRO A 113 -6.00 -6.25 14.73
N PHE A 114 -5.33 -6.96 13.84
CA PHE A 114 -3.89 -6.83 13.68
C PHE A 114 -3.54 -5.47 13.08
N PHE A 115 -2.36 -4.98 13.41
CA PHE A 115 -1.87 -3.71 12.83
C PHE A 115 -1.92 -3.71 11.29
N CYS A 116 -1.52 -4.81 10.64
CA CYS A 116 -1.57 -4.91 9.18
C CYS A 116 -2.99 -4.85 8.59
N GLN A 117 -4.02 -5.24 9.33
CA GLN A 117 -5.41 -5.12 8.91
C GLN A 117 -5.85 -3.66 8.96
N ILE A 118 -5.59 -2.99 10.08
CA ILE A 118 -5.89 -1.55 10.22
C ILE A 118 -5.12 -0.75 9.16
N GLU A 119 -3.84 -1.01 8.98
CA GLU A 119 -3.04 -0.32 7.97
C GLU A 119 -3.57 -0.52 6.55
N ALA A 120 -4.01 -1.72 6.20
CA ALA A 120 -4.58 -2.00 4.88
C ALA A 120 -5.87 -1.18 4.64
N VAL A 121 -6.75 -1.12 5.64
CA VAL A 121 -7.98 -0.31 5.60
C VAL A 121 -7.64 1.17 5.53
N GLU A 122 -6.75 1.66 6.39
CA GLU A 122 -6.30 3.05 6.39
C GLU A 122 -5.62 3.46 5.08
N THR A 123 -4.88 2.55 4.44
CA THR A 123 -4.28 2.81 3.13
C THR A 123 -5.35 2.96 2.05
N ALA A 124 -6.37 2.11 2.05
CA ALA A 124 -7.49 2.23 1.11
C ALA A 124 -8.25 3.55 1.31
N ILE A 125 -8.58 3.90 2.55
CA ILE A 125 -9.23 5.17 2.91
C ILE A 125 -8.36 6.35 2.49
N TRP A 126 -7.08 6.31 2.79
CA TRP A 126 -6.15 7.40 2.44
C TRP A 126 -6.11 7.62 0.93
N LEU A 127 -6.04 6.57 0.13
CA LEU A 127 -6.04 6.66 -1.33
C LEU A 127 -7.37 7.15 -1.91
N SER A 128 -8.51 6.77 -1.31
CA SER A 128 -9.83 7.11 -1.83
C SER A 128 -10.37 8.45 -1.35
N GLU A 129 -10.10 8.84 -0.10
CA GLU A 129 -10.70 10.05 0.49
C GLU A 129 -9.67 11.17 0.72
N VAL A 130 -8.46 10.84 1.19
CA VAL A 130 -7.46 11.83 1.60
C VAL A 130 -6.60 12.31 0.44
N ALA A 131 -6.03 11.38 -0.33
CA ALA A 131 -5.13 11.71 -1.43
C ALA A 131 -5.74 12.67 -2.47
N PRO A 132 -7.03 12.55 -2.86
CA PRO A 132 -7.67 13.51 -3.77
C PRO A 132 -7.65 14.95 -3.25
N GLN A 133 -7.65 15.13 -1.93
CA GLN A 133 -7.69 16.45 -1.28
C GLN A 133 -6.29 17.04 -1.02
N LEU A 134 -5.21 16.28 -1.30
CA LEU A 134 -3.83 16.73 -1.08
C LEU A 134 -3.21 17.42 -2.30
N GLY A 135 -3.99 17.70 -3.35
CA GLY A 135 -3.53 18.37 -4.56
C GLY A 135 -2.41 17.57 -5.24
N LYS A 136 -1.31 18.24 -5.63
CA LYS A 136 -0.20 17.58 -6.36
C LYS A 136 0.43 16.41 -5.61
N SER A 137 0.49 16.46 -4.28
CA SER A 137 1.10 15.40 -3.47
C SER A 137 0.30 14.09 -3.50
N GLY A 138 -1.02 14.17 -3.63
CA GLY A 138 -1.88 13.00 -3.76
C GLY A 138 -2.08 12.56 -5.21
N ALA A 139 -2.16 13.52 -6.14
CA ALA A 139 -2.47 13.28 -7.55
C ALA A 139 -1.54 12.25 -8.20
N LYS A 140 -0.23 12.28 -7.91
CA LYS A 140 0.74 11.32 -8.46
C LYS A 140 0.42 9.85 -8.15
N PHE A 141 -0.17 9.58 -6.97
CA PHE A 141 -0.54 8.20 -6.59
C PHE A 141 -1.82 7.77 -7.30
N LEU A 142 -2.77 8.69 -7.45
CA LEU A 142 -4.01 8.44 -8.16
C LEU A 142 -3.76 8.21 -9.65
N GLU A 143 -2.92 9.03 -10.27
CA GLU A 143 -2.48 8.86 -11.65
C GLU A 143 -1.76 7.53 -11.87
N HIS A 144 -0.87 7.14 -10.93
CA HIS A 144 -0.21 5.85 -10.99
C HIS A 144 -1.21 4.68 -10.92
N LEU A 145 -2.20 4.74 -10.01
CA LEU A 145 -3.23 3.72 -9.90
C LEU A 145 -4.12 3.67 -11.15
N GLU A 146 -4.48 4.82 -11.70
CA GLU A 146 -5.28 4.94 -12.91
C GLU A 146 -4.55 4.33 -14.11
N ASN A 147 -3.28 4.65 -14.29
CA ASN A 147 -2.45 4.07 -15.35
C ASN A 147 -2.35 2.53 -15.20
N ALA A 148 -2.06 2.04 -14.01
CA ALA A 148 -1.99 0.60 -13.74
C ALA A 148 -3.33 -0.12 -13.96
N ASN A 149 -4.45 0.53 -13.62
CA ASN A 149 -5.78 0.00 -13.89
C ASN A 149 -6.11 0.03 -15.39
N GLY A 150 -5.76 1.10 -16.10
CA GLY A 150 -5.95 1.23 -17.53
C GLY A 150 -5.21 0.14 -18.34
N GLU A 151 -4.00 -0.20 -17.92
CA GLU A 151 -3.24 -1.30 -18.53
C GLU A 151 -3.83 -2.69 -18.26
N ALA A 152 -4.42 -2.88 -17.08
CA ALA A 152 -4.93 -4.18 -16.67
C ALA A 152 -6.39 -4.41 -17.11
N ASN A 153 -7.26 -3.44 -16.89
CA ASN A 153 -8.66 -3.41 -17.30
C ASN A 153 -9.23 -2.00 -17.16
N PRO A 154 -9.36 -1.24 -18.25
CA PRO A 154 -9.79 0.17 -18.21
C PRO A 154 -11.21 0.38 -17.69
N GLU A 155 -12.06 -0.65 -17.73
CA GLU A 155 -13.46 -0.55 -17.29
C GLU A 155 -13.65 -0.75 -15.79
N LEU A 156 -12.60 -1.13 -15.04
CA LEU A 156 -12.70 -1.46 -13.63
C LEU A 156 -11.54 -0.89 -12.82
N THR A 157 -11.83 0.11 -12.00
CA THR A 157 -10.87 0.62 -11.01
C THR A 157 -10.67 -0.40 -9.89
N ARG A 158 -9.42 -0.80 -9.68
CA ARG A 158 -9.05 -1.80 -8.68
C ARG A 158 -7.90 -1.30 -7.80
N LEU A 159 -7.99 -1.62 -6.52
CA LEU A 159 -6.90 -1.48 -5.55
C LEU A 159 -6.54 -2.87 -5.03
N ALA A 160 -5.28 -3.28 -5.22
CA ALA A 160 -4.79 -4.57 -4.75
C ALA A 160 -3.98 -4.41 -3.46
N LEU A 161 -4.47 -4.98 -2.36
CA LEU A 161 -3.78 -5.02 -1.08
C LEU A 161 -3.15 -6.40 -0.88
N LYS A 162 -1.82 -6.46 -0.80
CA LYS A 162 -1.09 -7.73 -0.59
C LYS A 162 -0.82 -7.95 0.89
N LEU A 163 -1.51 -8.91 1.48
CA LEU A 163 -1.31 -9.36 2.86
C LEU A 163 -0.83 -10.81 2.89
N ALA A 164 -0.05 -11.16 3.91
CA ALA A 164 0.40 -12.52 4.14
C ALA A 164 -0.78 -13.51 4.28
N PRO A 165 -0.59 -14.80 3.96
CA PRO A 165 -1.53 -15.84 4.34
C PRO A 165 -1.78 -15.83 5.86
N GLY A 166 -3.03 -16.03 6.30
CA GLY A 166 -3.40 -15.99 7.71
C GLY A 166 -3.51 -14.59 8.35
N ALA A 167 -3.19 -13.50 7.64
CA ALA A 167 -3.30 -12.12 8.15
C ALA A 167 -4.73 -11.60 8.27
N GLY A 168 -5.77 -12.42 8.02
CA GLY A 168 -7.17 -12.02 8.17
C GLY A 168 -7.68 -11.07 7.08
N LYS A 169 -7.43 -11.40 5.82
CA LYS A 169 -7.92 -10.62 4.67
C LYS A 169 -9.42 -10.35 4.69
N THR A 170 -10.20 -11.33 5.17
CA THR A 170 -11.67 -11.20 5.32
C THR A 170 -12.05 -10.08 6.28
N THR A 171 -11.29 -9.89 7.36
CA THR A 171 -11.51 -8.78 8.31
C THR A 171 -11.28 -7.43 7.62
N VAL A 172 -10.23 -7.31 6.78
CA VAL A 172 -9.99 -6.09 6.00
C VAL A 172 -11.15 -5.82 5.05
N MET A 173 -11.65 -6.85 4.35
CA MET A 173 -12.81 -6.72 3.46
C MET A 173 -14.05 -6.27 4.23
N ALA A 174 -14.34 -6.88 5.38
CA ALA A 174 -15.47 -6.49 6.22
C ALA A 174 -15.39 -5.03 6.67
N SER A 175 -14.19 -4.57 7.08
CA SER A 175 -13.97 -3.18 7.48
C SER A 175 -14.09 -2.17 6.33
N LEU A 176 -13.83 -2.58 5.09
CA LEU A 176 -14.00 -1.71 3.90
C LEU A 176 -15.45 -1.66 3.39
N ILE A 177 -16.30 -2.59 3.81
CA ILE A 177 -17.73 -2.66 3.45
C ILE A 177 -18.59 -1.92 4.49
N ALA A 178 -18.12 -1.83 5.73
CA ALA A 178 -18.85 -1.20 6.84
C ALA A 178 -19.04 0.30 6.62
#